data_91db185c9dd4be8eabbdfb44dd35eae0
#
_entry.id   91db185c9dd4be8eabbdfb44dd35eae0
#
_cell.length_a   1.000
_cell.length_b   1.000
_cell.length_c   1.000
_cell.angle_alpha   90.00
_cell.angle_beta   90.00
_cell.angle_gamma   90.00
#
_symmetry.space_group_name_H-M   'P 1'
#
loop_
_entity.id
_entity.type
_entity.pdbx_description
1 polymer ?
#
loop_
_entity_poly.entity_id
_entity_poly.type
_entity_poly.pdbx_seq_one_letter_code
_entity_poly.pdbx_strand_id
1 'polypeptide(L)'
;MMMLEKIYDKYDFDQDYEVYKYGQQVLIFNSIVNIFMFILGLCLHEGLMTLVWMLAFSGLRVNLGGYHCDSPVKCFVSSNLIFFLSMLSYKYLSSYFLLLFIPLGILFMLFFKYIPFINKKAKITICTELICLFIPKINMIVILALCENIILYLMTAKEKVNS
;
A
#
# COMPACT_ATOMS: atom_id res chain seq x y z
N MET A 1 15.42 -43.44 -16.05
CA MET A 1 16.14 -42.96 -14.88
C MET A 1 16.68 -41.57 -15.02
N MET A 2 17.44 -41.23 -16.07
CA MET A 2 17.98 -39.87 -16.35
C MET A 2 16.95 -38.70 -16.50
N MET A 3 15.70 -38.99 -16.81
CA MET A 3 14.71 -37.95 -17.03
C MET A 3 14.06 -37.46 -15.71
N LEU A 4 13.95 -38.34 -14.74
CA LEU A 4 13.46 -38.03 -13.39
C LEU A 4 14.52 -37.30 -12.55
N GLU A 5 15.81 -37.61 -12.69
CA GLU A 5 16.90 -36.86 -12.07
C GLU A 5 16.97 -35.42 -12.56
N LYS A 6 16.79 -35.18 -13.87
CA LYS A 6 16.75 -33.79 -14.41
C LYS A 6 15.54 -32.97 -13.95
N ILE A 7 14.46 -33.62 -13.52
CA ILE A 7 13.29 -32.93 -12.93
C ILE A 7 13.56 -32.64 -11.46
N TYR A 8 14.26 -33.56 -10.76
CA TYR A 8 14.61 -33.38 -9.36
C TYR A 8 15.64 -32.26 -9.15
N ASP A 9 16.64 -32.14 -10.02
CA ASP A 9 17.62 -31.02 -10.01
C ASP A 9 17.05 -29.66 -10.39
N LYS A 10 15.87 -29.63 -11.00
CA LYS A 10 15.23 -28.40 -11.43
C LYS A 10 14.31 -27.76 -10.36
N TYR A 11 13.90 -28.55 -9.37
CA TYR A 11 13.11 -28.09 -8.24
C TYR A 11 13.93 -28.25 -6.97
N ASP A 12 14.52 -27.15 -6.51
CA ASP A 12 15.13 -27.08 -5.19
C ASP A 12 13.97 -27.02 -4.16
N PHE A 13 13.49 -28.21 -3.76
CA PHE A 13 12.33 -28.35 -2.86
C PHE A 13 12.53 -27.60 -1.53
N ASP A 14 13.76 -27.49 -1.06
CA ASP A 14 14.07 -26.77 0.17
C ASP A 14 13.92 -25.25 -0.01
N GLN A 15 14.36 -24.72 -1.14
CA GLN A 15 14.22 -23.31 -1.47
C GLN A 15 12.76 -22.94 -1.72
N ASP A 16 11.99 -23.76 -2.41
CA ASP A 16 10.56 -23.55 -2.63
C ASP A 16 9.77 -23.61 -1.31
N TYR A 17 10.14 -24.48 -0.38
CA TYR A 17 9.52 -24.57 0.94
C TYR A 17 9.80 -23.33 1.80
N GLU A 18 11.02 -22.82 1.83
CA GLU A 18 11.36 -21.59 2.56
C GLU A 18 10.64 -20.36 1.98
N VAL A 19 10.55 -20.24 0.65
CA VAL A 19 9.78 -19.18 -0.02
C VAL A 19 8.30 -19.28 0.31
N TYR A 20 7.72 -20.49 0.31
CA TYR A 20 6.33 -20.72 0.68
C TYR A 20 6.06 -20.35 2.14
N LYS A 21 6.91 -20.78 3.06
CA LYS A 21 6.83 -20.49 4.49
C LYS A 21 6.91 -18.98 4.77
N TYR A 22 7.84 -18.30 4.09
CA TYR A 22 7.95 -16.84 4.15
C TYR A 22 6.66 -16.17 3.64
N GLY A 23 6.15 -16.62 2.51
CA GLY A 23 4.88 -16.12 1.95
C GLY A 23 3.70 -16.26 2.92
N GLN A 24 3.59 -17.40 3.59
CA GLN A 24 2.56 -17.62 4.63
C GLN A 24 2.73 -16.67 5.81
N GLN A 25 3.96 -16.49 6.32
CA GLN A 25 4.23 -15.56 7.43
C GLN A 25 3.84 -14.13 7.08
N VAL A 26 4.17 -13.68 5.87
CA VAL A 26 3.80 -12.33 5.37
C VAL A 26 2.28 -12.19 5.28
N LEU A 27 1.58 -13.22 4.78
CA LEU A 27 0.13 -13.21 4.64
C LEU A 27 -0.57 -13.15 6.00
N ILE A 28 -0.14 -13.97 6.96
CA ILE A 28 -0.67 -13.98 8.33
C ILE A 28 -0.44 -12.62 8.99
N PHE A 29 0.79 -12.09 8.89
CA PHE A 29 1.15 -10.80 9.48
C PHE A 29 0.31 -9.66 8.91
N ASN A 30 0.19 -9.58 7.59
CA ASN A 30 -0.63 -8.56 6.94
C ASN A 30 -2.12 -8.69 7.30
N SER A 31 -2.63 -9.91 7.47
CA SER A 31 -3.99 -10.14 7.93
C SER A 31 -4.21 -9.62 9.34
N ILE A 32 -3.27 -9.83 10.25
CA ILE A 32 -3.33 -9.30 11.63
C ILE A 32 -3.34 -7.77 11.60
N VAL A 33 -2.46 -7.15 10.81
CA VAL A 33 -2.40 -5.69 10.65
C VAL A 33 -3.75 -5.15 10.14
N ASN A 34 -4.32 -5.76 9.11
CA ASN A 34 -5.59 -5.35 8.54
C ASN A 34 -6.77 -5.49 9.52
N ILE A 35 -6.83 -6.59 10.26
CA ILE A 35 -7.86 -6.81 11.29
C ILE A 35 -7.75 -5.73 12.36
N PHE A 36 -6.54 -5.44 12.82
CA PHE A 36 -6.31 -4.41 13.84
C PHE A 36 -6.72 -3.02 13.36
N MET A 37 -6.36 -2.64 12.12
CA MET A 37 -6.81 -1.39 11.50
C MET A 37 -8.33 -1.31 11.41
N PHE A 38 -8.98 -2.41 11.03
CA PHE A 38 -10.44 -2.45 10.92
C PHE A 38 -11.12 -2.26 12.29
N ILE A 39 -10.61 -2.89 13.34
CA ILE A 39 -11.09 -2.71 14.72
C ILE A 39 -10.92 -1.25 15.15
N LEU A 40 -9.75 -0.63 14.89
CA LEU A 40 -9.52 0.79 15.18
C LEU A 40 -10.51 1.69 14.44
N GLY A 41 -10.80 1.39 13.16
CA GLY A 41 -11.78 2.13 12.38
C GLY A 41 -13.19 2.03 12.93
N LEU A 42 -13.59 0.85 13.42
CA LEU A 42 -14.87 0.67 14.12
C LEU A 42 -14.93 1.48 15.42
N CYS A 43 -13.84 1.51 16.20
CA CYS A 43 -13.74 2.33 17.41
C CYS A 43 -13.86 3.83 17.12
N LEU A 44 -13.40 4.28 15.95
CA LEU A 44 -13.54 5.66 15.49
C LEU A 44 -14.93 5.97 14.90
N HIS A 45 -15.81 4.99 14.79
CA HIS A 45 -17.12 5.04 14.10
C HIS A 45 -17.01 5.31 12.60
N GLU A 46 -15.89 4.92 11.98
CA GLU A 46 -15.59 5.15 10.56
C GLU A 46 -15.31 3.82 9.81
N GLY A 47 -16.06 2.76 10.13
CA GLY A 47 -15.81 1.43 9.58
C GLY A 47 -15.87 1.35 8.05
N LEU A 48 -16.83 2.04 7.40
CA LEU A 48 -16.95 2.07 5.95
C LEU A 48 -15.75 2.80 5.32
N MET A 49 -15.38 3.95 5.86
CA MET A 49 -14.23 4.73 5.36
C MET A 49 -12.91 4.00 5.57
N THR A 50 -12.82 3.23 6.65
CA THR A 50 -11.69 2.32 6.88
C THR A 50 -11.56 1.28 5.78
N LEU A 51 -12.66 0.63 5.37
CA LEU A 51 -12.64 -0.33 4.26
C LEU A 51 -12.22 0.32 2.95
N VAL A 52 -12.74 1.51 2.65
CA VAL A 52 -12.36 2.27 1.45
C VAL A 52 -10.86 2.59 1.47
N TRP A 53 -10.34 3.07 2.60
CA TRP A 53 -8.91 3.35 2.76
C TRP A 53 -8.07 2.10 2.59
N MET A 54 -8.44 0.99 3.24
CA MET A 54 -7.71 -0.28 3.14
C MET A 54 -7.66 -0.80 1.70
N LEU A 55 -8.75 -0.70 0.96
CA LEU A 55 -8.80 -1.12 -0.45
C LEU A 55 -7.91 -0.23 -1.33
N ALA A 56 -8.01 1.08 -1.18
CA ALA A 56 -7.18 2.03 -1.94
C ALA A 56 -5.70 1.87 -1.58
N PHE A 57 -5.36 1.93 -0.30
CA PHE A 57 -3.97 1.83 0.16
C PHE A 57 -3.32 0.49 -0.20
N SER A 58 -3.98 -0.63 0.10
CA SER A 58 -3.44 -1.97 -0.17
C SER A 58 -3.39 -2.29 -1.66
N GLY A 59 -4.43 -1.89 -2.41
CA GLY A 59 -4.50 -2.13 -3.85
C GLY A 59 -3.36 -1.47 -4.61
N LEU A 60 -3.03 -0.25 -4.25
CA LEU A 60 -1.93 0.47 -4.88
C LEU A 60 -0.57 -0.04 -4.37
N ARG A 61 -0.43 -0.28 -3.07
CA ARG A 61 0.83 -0.77 -2.47
C ARG A 61 1.29 -2.11 -3.03
N VAL A 62 0.37 -3.06 -3.23
CA VAL A 62 0.70 -4.37 -3.83
C VAL A 62 1.23 -4.22 -5.25
N ASN A 63 0.72 -3.25 -6.01
CA ASN A 63 1.09 -3.04 -7.41
C ASN A 63 2.32 -2.15 -7.61
N LEU A 64 2.54 -1.16 -6.74
CA LEU A 64 3.71 -0.27 -6.80
C LEU A 64 4.94 -0.90 -6.15
N GLY A 65 4.75 -1.79 -5.19
CA GLY A 65 5.75 -2.05 -4.17
C GLY A 65 5.87 -0.82 -3.27
N GLY A 66 6.67 -0.87 -2.25
CA GLY A 66 6.84 0.28 -1.36
C GLY A 66 7.87 -0.01 -0.30
N TYR A 67 8.19 1.03 0.46
CA TYR A 67 9.08 0.93 1.61
C TYR A 67 8.59 -0.13 2.59
N HIS A 68 9.47 -1.07 2.91
CA HIS A 68 9.26 -2.04 3.97
C HIS A 68 10.29 -1.78 5.07
N CYS A 69 9.80 -1.74 6.30
CA CYS A 69 10.70 -1.63 7.44
C CYS A 69 11.52 -2.90 7.64
N ASP A 70 12.72 -2.78 8.19
CA ASP A 70 13.63 -3.90 8.48
C ASP A 70 13.07 -4.89 9.51
N SER A 71 12.00 -4.52 10.21
CA SER A 71 11.38 -5.33 11.27
C SER A 71 9.86 -5.38 11.08
N PRO A 72 9.22 -6.55 11.26
CA PRO A 72 7.77 -6.69 11.22
C PRO A 72 7.05 -5.77 12.21
N VAL A 73 7.62 -5.59 13.42
CA VAL A 73 7.05 -4.72 14.46
C VAL A 73 7.06 -3.26 14.01
N LYS A 74 8.16 -2.79 13.43
CA LYS A 74 8.23 -1.41 12.88
C LYS A 74 7.21 -1.22 11.76
N CYS A 75 7.05 -2.22 10.88
CA CYS A 75 6.07 -2.17 9.81
C CYS A 75 4.64 -2.12 10.35
N PHE A 76 4.34 -2.91 11.39
CA PHE A 76 3.04 -2.89 12.08
C PHE A 76 2.75 -1.50 12.67
N VAL A 77 3.68 -0.95 13.45
CA VAL A 77 3.51 0.35 14.11
C VAL A 77 3.35 1.47 13.07
N SER A 78 4.23 1.51 12.06
CA SER A 78 4.18 2.57 11.03
C SER A 78 2.90 2.51 10.20
N SER A 79 2.46 1.32 9.80
CA SER A 79 1.22 1.17 9.01
C SER A 79 -0.01 1.58 9.82
N ASN A 80 -0.10 1.19 11.09
CA ASN A 80 -1.21 1.59 11.97
C ASN A 80 -1.18 3.09 12.30
N LEU A 81 0.00 3.69 12.44
CA LEU A 81 0.15 5.13 12.67
C LEU A 81 -0.32 5.92 11.43
N ILE A 82 0.11 5.52 10.23
CA ILE A 82 -0.32 6.13 8.97
C ILE A 82 -1.85 6.03 8.85
N PHE A 83 -2.42 4.85 9.05
CA PHE A 83 -3.86 4.65 9.04
C PHE A 83 -4.59 5.56 10.05
N PHE A 84 -4.12 5.61 11.28
CA PHE A 84 -4.74 6.43 12.34
C PHE A 84 -4.70 7.91 12.00
N LEU A 85 -3.56 8.41 11.50
CA LEU A 85 -3.43 9.80 11.05
C LEU A 85 -4.36 10.11 9.87
N SER A 86 -4.54 9.17 8.94
CA SER A 86 -5.47 9.31 7.82
C SER A 86 -6.91 9.41 8.29
N MET A 87 -7.33 8.56 9.23
CA MET A 87 -8.69 8.60 9.78
C MET A 87 -8.94 9.87 10.57
N LEU A 88 -7.97 10.34 11.35
CA LEU A 88 -8.07 11.64 12.04
C LEU A 88 -8.16 12.79 11.03
N SER A 89 -7.31 12.79 10.01
CA SER A 89 -7.36 13.79 8.94
C SER A 89 -8.71 13.79 8.24
N TYR A 90 -9.23 12.62 7.90
CA TYR A 90 -10.56 12.50 7.32
C TYR A 90 -11.64 13.11 8.21
N LYS A 91 -11.62 12.80 9.51
CA LYS A 91 -12.64 13.26 10.46
C LYS A 91 -12.59 14.76 10.69
N TYR A 92 -11.42 15.37 10.80
CA TYR A 92 -11.27 16.77 11.18
C TYR A 92 -11.04 17.73 10.00
N LEU A 93 -10.46 17.24 8.89
CA LEU A 93 -10.13 18.08 7.73
C LEU A 93 -11.06 17.88 6.53
N SER A 94 -12.14 17.10 6.67
CA SER A 94 -13.06 16.85 5.55
C SER A 94 -13.66 18.12 4.93
N SER A 95 -13.85 19.16 5.71
CA SER A 95 -14.32 20.47 5.22
C SER A 95 -13.27 21.22 4.37
N TYR A 96 -12.00 20.86 4.49
CA TYR A 96 -10.87 21.48 3.80
C TYR A 96 -10.28 20.59 2.72
N PHE A 97 -11.02 19.57 2.26
CA PHE A 97 -10.50 18.56 1.36
C PHE A 97 -9.91 19.14 0.05
N LEU A 98 -10.45 20.28 -0.42
CA LEU A 98 -9.92 20.99 -1.60
C LEU A 98 -8.46 21.43 -1.42
N LEU A 99 -8.03 21.74 -0.19
CA LEU A 99 -6.64 22.10 0.08
C LEU A 99 -5.69 20.91 -0.09
N LEU A 100 -6.18 19.68 0.01
CA LEU A 100 -5.39 18.48 -0.20
C LEU A 100 -5.03 18.25 -1.68
N PHE A 101 -5.74 18.87 -2.62
CA PHE A 101 -5.35 18.81 -4.03
C PHE A 101 -4.01 19.51 -4.32
N ILE A 102 -3.61 20.48 -3.51
CA ILE A 102 -2.31 21.16 -3.65
C ILE A 102 -1.17 20.18 -3.38
N PRO A 103 -1.05 19.54 -2.18
CA PRO A 103 0.00 18.58 -1.91
C PRO A 103 -0.09 17.35 -2.83
N LEU A 104 -1.29 16.87 -3.16
CA LEU A 104 -1.47 15.80 -4.14
C LEU A 104 -0.89 16.18 -5.50
N GLY A 105 -1.18 17.37 -5.99
CA GLY A 105 -0.62 17.86 -7.27
C GLY A 105 0.90 17.92 -7.27
N ILE A 106 1.50 18.42 -6.19
CA ILE A 106 2.97 18.44 -6.02
C ILE A 106 3.55 17.04 -5.99
N LEU A 107 2.96 16.14 -5.19
CA LEU A 107 3.38 14.75 -5.12
C LEU A 107 3.25 14.05 -6.46
N PHE A 108 2.16 14.30 -7.19
CA PHE A 108 1.95 13.71 -8.50
C PHE A 108 2.96 14.21 -9.54
N MET A 109 3.35 15.49 -9.50
CA MET A 109 4.42 16.06 -10.33
C MET A 109 5.76 15.36 -10.07
N LEU A 110 6.11 15.17 -8.78
CA LEU A 110 7.32 14.44 -8.41
C LEU A 110 7.27 12.97 -8.84
N PHE A 111 6.12 12.36 -8.73
CA PHE A 111 5.88 10.96 -9.08
C PHE A 111 5.84 10.75 -10.60
N PHE A 112 5.44 11.76 -11.38
CA PHE A 112 5.29 11.67 -12.84
C PHE A 112 6.58 11.18 -13.54
N LYS A 113 7.74 11.58 -13.01
CA LYS A 113 9.05 11.12 -13.49
C LYS A 113 9.22 9.60 -13.43
N TYR A 114 8.56 8.94 -12.49
CA TYR A 114 8.67 7.49 -12.26
C TYR A 114 7.60 6.66 -12.97
N ILE A 115 6.55 7.30 -13.51
CA ILE A 115 5.44 6.62 -14.19
C ILE A 115 5.90 5.67 -15.31
N PRO A 116 6.89 6.00 -16.16
CA PRO A 116 7.36 5.07 -17.19
C PRO A 116 7.86 3.74 -16.63
N PHE A 117 8.44 3.74 -15.43
CA PHE A 117 9.05 2.58 -14.78
C PHE A 117 8.04 1.73 -13.98
N ILE A 118 6.80 2.21 -13.84
CA ILE A 118 5.75 1.54 -13.08
C ILE A 118 5.07 0.49 -13.96
N ASN A 119 4.74 -0.64 -13.35
CA ASN A 119 4.07 -1.72 -14.05
C ASN A 119 2.64 -1.35 -14.48
N LYS A 120 2.12 -2.06 -15.49
CA LYS A 120 0.79 -1.80 -16.08
C LYS A 120 -0.34 -1.90 -15.04
N LYS A 121 -0.23 -2.84 -14.08
CA LYS A 121 -1.26 -3.05 -13.04
C LYS A 121 -1.35 -1.84 -12.12
N ALA A 122 -0.20 -1.30 -11.67
CA ALA A 122 -0.18 -0.10 -10.83
C ALA A 122 -0.74 1.13 -11.55
N LYS A 123 -0.47 1.29 -12.86
CA LYS A 123 -1.07 2.38 -13.65
C LYS A 123 -2.59 2.29 -13.68
N ILE A 124 -3.14 1.08 -13.86
CA ILE A 124 -4.59 0.86 -13.85
C ILE A 124 -5.16 1.20 -12.47
N THR A 125 -4.51 0.76 -11.38
CA THR A 125 -4.95 1.06 -10.01
C THR A 125 -4.98 2.57 -9.76
N ILE A 126 -3.92 3.30 -10.13
CA ILE A 126 -3.86 4.76 -10.01
C ILE A 126 -5.02 5.42 -10.79
N CYS A 127 -5.26 4.99 -12.03
CA CYS A 127 -6.37 5.52 -12.82
C CYS A 127 -7.73 5.27 -12.14
N THR A 128 -7.92 4.07 -11.58
CA THR A 128 -9.14 3.72 -10.85
C THR A 128 -9.33 4.62 -9.62
N GLU A 129 -8.28 4.84 -8.84
CA GLU A 129 -8.33 5.72 -7.68
C GLU A 129 -8.61 7.18 -8.08
N LEU A 130 -8.00 7.67 -9.17
CA LEU A 130 -8.28 9.00 -9.70
C LEU A 130 -9.75 9.16 -10.11
N ILE A 131 -10.38 8.11 -10.67
CA ILE A 131 -11.81 8.12 -10.97
C ILE A 131 -12.63 8.16 -9.67
N CYS A 132 -12.22 7.44 -8.63
CA CYS A 132 -12.89 7.45 -7.33
C CYS A 132 -12.89 8.84 -6.65
N LEU A 133 -11.98 9.75 -7.02
CA LEU A 133 -11.98 11.12 -6.50
C LEU A 133 -13.24 11.91 -6.87
N PHE A 134 -13.94 11.52 -7.93
CA PHE A 134 -15.21 12.15 -8.32
C PHE A 134 -16.41 11.66 -7.49
N ILE A 135 -16.23 10.67 -6.63
CA ILE A 135 -17.30 10.15 -5.76
C ILE A 135 -17.29 10.94 -4.45
N PRO A 136 -18.35 11.77 -4.17
CA PRO A 136 -18.46 12.46 -2.91
C PRO A 136 -18.41 11.47 -1.73
N LYS A 137 -17.97 11.94 -0.57
CA LYS A 137 -17.78 11.18 0.68
C LYS A 137 -16.53 10.29 0.74
N ILE A 138 -16.11 9.65 -0.36
CA ILE A 138 -14.91 8.79 -0.35
C ILE A 138 -13.68 9.49 -0.92
N ASN A 139 -13.86 10.60 -1.65
CA ASN A 139 -12.78 11.32 -2.32
C ASN A 139 -11.62 11.68 -1.40
N MET A 140 -11.91 12.22 -0.21
CA MET A 140 -10.87 12.63 0.74
C MET A 140 -10.04 11.42 1.22
N ILE A 141 -10.69 10.31 1.54
CA ILE A 141 -9.99 9.13 2.03
C ILE A 141 -9.12 8.49 0.94
N VAL A 142 -9.59 8.53 -0.30
CA VAL A 142 -8.83 8.05 -1.46
C VAL A 142 -7.62 8.97 -1.74
N ILE A 143 -7.78 10.29 -1.63
CA ILE A 143 -6.65 11.25 -1.74
C ILE A 143 -5.57 10.93 -0.70
N LEU A 144 -5.95 10.72 0.54
CA LEU A 144 -5.01 10.41 1.62
C LEU A 144 -4.25 9.12 1.31
N ALA A 145 -4.97 8.04 0.97
CA ALA A 145 -4.35 6.75 0.62
C ALA A 145 -3.39 6.89 -0.58
N LEU A 146 -3.75 7.67 -1.59
CA LEU A 146 -2.95 7.91 -2.78
C LEU A 146 -1.68 8.71 -2.45
N CYS A 147 -1.80 9.79 -1.66
CA CYS A 147 -0.64 10.56 -1.20
C CYS A 147 0.35 9.71 -0.41
N GLU A 148 -0.14 8.89 0.50
CA GLU A 148 0.68 8.01 1.33
C GLU A 148 1.44 6.98 0.50
N ASN A 149 0.78 6.34 -0.45
CA ASN A 149 1.41 5.38 -1.36
C ASN A 149 2.49 6.04 -2.24
N ILE A 150 2.22 7.25 -2.75
CA ILE A 150 3.21 7.99 -3.54
C ILE A 150 4.44 8.34 -2.68
N ILE A 151 4.23 8.82 -1.45
CA ILE A 151 5.33 9.13 -0.53
C ILE A 151 6.18 7.89 -0.26
N LEU A 152 5.54 6.75 0.08
CA LEU A 152 6.24 5.49 0.35
C LEU A 152 7.01 4.99 -0.88
N TYR A 153 6.45 5.14 -2.08
CA TYR A 153 7.14 4.80 -3.31
C TYR A 153 8.36 5.69 -3.56
N LEU A 154 8.23 7.00 -3.38
CA LEU A 154 9.33 7.95 -3.56
C LEU A 154 10.47 7.72 -2.56
N MET A 155 10.16 7.33 -1.33
CA MET A 155 11.17 6.93 -0.34
C MET A 155 11.99 5.73 -0.83
N THR A 156 11.32 4.68 -1.31
CA THR A 156 11.98 3.48 -1.86
C THR A 156 12.81 3.79 -3.11
N ALA A 157 12.29 4.64 -4.00
CA ALA A 157 13.01 5.04 -5.21
C ALA A 157 14.30 5.82 -4.89
N LYS A 158 14.26 6.65 -3.84
CA LYS A 158 15.46 7.41 -3.37
C LYS A 158 16.53 6.49 -2.78
N GLU A 159 16.14 5.46 -2.03
CA GLU A 159 17.08 4.49 -1.47
C GLU A 159 17.84 3.73 -2.56
N LYS A 160 17.13 3.29 -3.63
CA LYS A 160 17.73 2.59 -4.77
C LYS A 160 18.70 3.45 -5.61
N VAL A 161 18.60 4.76 -5.53
CA VAL A 161 19.51 5.68 -6.23
C VAL A 161 20.77 5.91 -5.40
N ASN A 162 20.68 5.78 -4.08
CA ASN A 162 21.78 6.04 -3.14
C ASN A 162 22.59 4.77 -2.77
N SER A 163 22.12 3.58 -3.17
CA SER A 163 22.79 2.28 -3.01
C SER A 163 23.56 1.92 -4.30
#